data_b05355c1307db51bdadfad4268e99c76
#
_entry.id   b05355c1307db51bdadfad4268e99c76
#
_cell.length_a   1.000
_cell.length_b   1.000
_cell.length_c   1.000
_cell.angle_alpha   90.00
_cell.angle_beta   90.00
_cell.angle_gamma   90.00
#
_symmetry.space_group_name_H-M   'P 1'
#
loop_
_entity.id
_entity.type
_entity.pdbx_description
1 polymer ?
#
loop_
_entity_poly.entity_id
_entity_poly.type
_entity_poly.pdbx_seq_one_letter_code
_entity_poly.pdbx_strand_id
1 'polypeptide(L)'
;MTKNHKLWGGRFESSLEKWVEEFGASISFDQKLAPYDMKASMAHVTMLGKTDIISQEEAGLIKDGLKILQDKYRAGQLTFSISNEDIHMNIESLLTAEIGEVAGKLHTARSRNDQVATDMHLYLKDKLQEMLKKLLHLRTTLVNLAENHIYTVMPGYTHLQHAQPISFGHYLMAYYNMFTRDTERLEFNMKHTDLSPLGAAALAGTTFPIDRHMTTRLLDFEKPYSNSLDAVSDRDFIIEFLSNASILMMHLSRFCEEIINWCSYEYQFITLSDTFSTGSSIMPQKKNPDMAELIRGKTGRVYGNLFSLLTVMKSLPLAYNKDLQEDKEGMFDSVETVSIAIEIMANMLETMTVNEHIMMTSTETDFSNATELADYLASKGIPFRKAHEIVGKLVLECSKNGSYLQDIPLKYYQEISELIENDIYEILTAKTAVKRRNSLGGTGFDQVKEQILLARKELKAE
;
A
#
# COMPACT_ATOMS: atom_id res chain seq x y z
N MET A 1 -33.81 41.41 2.51
CA MET A 1 -32.81 40.57 3.20
C MET A 1 -33.39 39.20 3.26
N THR A 2 -33.06 38.38 2.31
CA THR A 2 -33.43 36.93 2.30
C THR A 2 -32.61 36.25 3.38
N LYS A 3 -33.30 35.80 4.46
CA LYS A 3 -32.69 34.95 5.50
C LYS A 3 -32.28 33.66 4.81
N ASN A 4 -30.99 33.44 4.67
CA ASN A 4 -30.42 32.13 4.28
C ASN A 4 -30.72 31.16 5.43
N HIS A 5 -31.89 30.51 5.42
CA HIS A 5 -32.22 29.46 6.37
C HIS A 5 -31.51 28.19 5.93
N LYS A 6 -30.54 27.69 6.73
CA LYS A 6 -30.01 26.34 6.56
C LYS A 6 -31.18 25.34 6.63
N LEU A 7 -31.12 24.23 5.90
CA LEU A 7 -32.16 23.20 5.82
C LEU A 7 -32.58 22.65 7.20
N TRP A 8 -31.72 22.78 8.22
CA TRP A 8 -31.99 22.36 9.60
C TRP A 8 -32.28 23.53 10.59
N GLY A 9 -32.41 24.75 10.08
CA GLY A 9 -32.45 25.99 10.90
C GLY A 9 -33.77 26.29 11.63
N GLY A 10 -34.81 25.47 11.50
CA GLY A 10 -36.17 25.80 11.97
C GLY A 10 -36.32 26.00 13.50
N ARG A 11 -35.37 25.54 14.33
CA ARG A 11 -35.39 25.69 15.79
C ARG A 11 -34.54 26.85 16.30
N PHE A 12 -33.64 27.37 15.46
CA PHE A 12 -32.64 28.36 15.89
C PHE A 12 -33.08 29.80 15.60
N GLU A 13 -32.89 30.68 16.57
CA GLU A 13 -33.22 32.09 16.47
C GLU A 13 -32.11 32.93 15.82
N SER A 14 -30.86 32.42 15.81
CA SER A 14 -29.70 33.10 15.24
C SER A 14 -28.90 32.18 14.31
N SER A 15 -28.25 32.77 13.31
CA SER A 15 -27.26 32.06 12.46
C SER A 15 -25.93 31.89 13.20
N LEU A 16 -25.15 30.88 12.80
CA LEU A 16 -23.77 30.74 13.26
C LEU A 16 -22.90 31.92 12.78
N GLU A 17 -21.90 32.28 13.55
CA GLU A 17 -20.84 33.16 13.12
C GLU A 17 -20.04 32.54 11.99
N LYS A 18 -19.60 33.34 11.01
CA LYS A 18 -18.93 32.84 9.79
C LYS A 18 -17.71 31.96 10.10
N TRP A 19 -16.88 32.34 11.05
CA TRP A 19 -15.70 31.55 11.43
C TRP A 19 -16.05 30.22 12.10
N VAL A 20 -17.22 30.13 12.76
CA VAL A 20 -17.73 28.85 13.33
C VAL A 20 -18.24 27.95 12.22
N GLU A 21 -18.88 28.51 11.20
CA GLU A 21 -19.29 27.76 9.99
C GLU A 21 -18.07 27.21 9.26
N GLU A 22 -17.04 28.06 9.05
CA GLU A 22 -15.79 27.66 8.41
C GLU A 22 -15.06 26.55 9.19
N PHE A 23 -15.01 26.65 10.52
CA PHE A 23 -14.42 25.61 11.38
C PHE A 23 -15.15 24.29 11.32
N GLY A 24 -16.49 24.32 11.23
CA GLY A 24 -17.32 23.12 11.21
C GLY A 24 -17.48 22.50 9.82
N ALA A 25 -17.10 23.19 8.73
CA ALA A 25 -17.27 22.74 7.37
C ALA A 25 -16.24 21.67 6.96
N SER A 26 -16.69 20.67 6.21
CA SER A 26 -15.86 19.57 5.69
C SER A 26 -15.66 19.62 4.17
N ILE A 27 -16.34 20.54 3.48
CA ILE A 27 -16.34 20.60 2.01
C ILE A 27 -14.95 20.73 1.39
N SER A 28 -13.98 21.32 2.09
CA SER A 28 -12.59 21.44 1.62
C SER A 28 -11.93 20.10 1.30
N PHE A 29 -12.31 19.04 2.00
CA PHE A 29 -11.75 17.69 1.82
C PHE A 29 -12.79 16.65 1.40
N ASP A 30 -14.05 16.73 1.85
CA ASP A 30 -15.07 15.71 1.57
C ASP A 30 -15.66 15.81 0.15
N GLN A 31 -15.37 16.87 -0.60
CA GLN A 31 -15.72 16.97 -2.02
C GLN A 31 -15.22 15.77 -2.86
N LYS A 32 -14.22 15.02 -2.37
CA LYS A 32 -13.78 13.76 -2.96
C LYS A 32 -14.87 12.68 -2.97
N LEU A 33 -15.86 12.80 -2.09
CA LEU A 33 -17.00 11.89 -2.00
C LEU A 33 -18.11 12.20 -3.02
N ALA A 34 -18.07 13.33 -3.74
CA ALA A 34 -19.11 13.73 -4.68
C ALA A 34 -19.60 12.63 -5.64
N PRO A 35 -18.71 11.87 -6.33
CA PRO A 35 -19.17 10.82 -7.24
C PRO A 35 -19.86 9.66 -6.50
N TYR A 36 -19.46 9.38 -5.27
CA TYR A 36 -20.00 8.30 -4.43
C TYR A 36 -21.37 8.71 -3.86
N ASP A 37 -21.51 9.94 -3.38
CA ASP A 37 -22.79 10.47 -2.90
C ASP A 37 -23.85 10.49 -4.01
N MET A 38 -23.50 10.94 -5.21
CA MET A 38 -24.42 10.91 -6.35
C MET A 38 -24.79 9.47 -6.76
N LYS A 39 -23.85 8.51 -6.70
CA LYS A 39 -24.08 7.09 -6.96
C LYS A 39 -25.03 6.50 -5.91
N ALA A 40 -24.76 6.74 -4.62
CA ALA A 40 -25.59 6.28 -3.51
C ALA A 40 -26.99 6.88 -3.55
N SER A 41 -27.09 8.18 -3.86
CA SER A 41 -28.35 8.90 -4.03
C SER A 41 -29.20 8.35 -5.20
N MET A 42 -28.58 7.97 -6.33
CA MET A 42 -29.28 7.32 -7.43
C MET A 42 -29.85 5.94 -7.05
N ALA A 43 -29.10 5.15 -6.28
CA ALA A 43 -29.57 3.87 -5.76
C ALA A 43 -30.72 4.06 -4.79
N HIS A 44 -30.61 5.03 -3.88
CA HIS A 44 -31.63 5.35 -2.89
C HIS A 44 -32.93 5.79 -3.54
N VAL A 45 -32.90 6.77 -4.43
CA VAL A 45 -34.12 7.26 -5.11
C VAL A 45 -34.75 6.20 -6.00
N THR A 46 -33.96 5.32 -6.61
CA THR A 46 -34.48 4.17 -7.37
C THR A 46 -35.27 3.24 -6.45
N MET A 47 -34.79 2.98 -5.26
CA MET A 47 -35.49 2.18 -4.24
C MET A 47 -36.76 2.89 -3.77
N LEU A 48 -36.69 4.19 -3.45
CA LEU A 48 -37.87 4.96 -3.02
C LEU A 48 -39.04 4.89 -4.04
N GLY A 49 -38.72 5.02 -5.31
CA GLY A 49 -39.72 4.88 -6.37
C GLY A 49 -40.25 3.45 -6.51
N LYS A 50 -39.40 2.42 -6.37
CA LYS A 50 -39.78 1.01 -6.48
C LYS A 50 -40.61 0.50 -5.32
N THR A 51 -40.48 1.11 -4.14
CA THR A 51 -41.26 0.80 -2.92
C THR A 51 -42.46 1.72 -2.75
N ASP A 52 -42.78 2.52 -3.75
CA ASP A 52 -43.94 3.46 -3.77
C ASP A 52 -43.88 4.50 -2.61
N ILE A 53 -42.70 4.79 -2.05
CA ILE A 53 -42.52 5.86 -1.06
C ILE A 53 -42.62 7.23 -1.72
N ILE A 54 -42.12 7.34 -2.96
CA ILE A 54 -42.38 8.48 -3.87
C ILE A 54 -42.88 7.96 -5.21
N SER A 55 -43.45 8.81 -6.05
CA SER A 55 -43.92 8.36 -7.36
C SER A 55 -42.75 8.01 -8.29
N GLN A 56 -43.03 7.14 -9.29
CA GLN A 56 -42.03 6.77 -10.30
C GLN A 56 -41.57 7.98 -11.13
N GLU A 57 -42.47 8.94 -11.36
CA GLU A 57 -42.18 10.18 -12.07
C GLU A 57 -41.21 11.05 -11.29
N GLU A 58 -41.45 11.25 -9.99
CA GLU A 58 -40.56 12.00 -9.09
C GLU A 58 -39.18 11.33 -8.99
N ALA A 59 -39.16 10.00 -8.83
CA ALA A 59 -37.92 9.23 -8.83
C ALA A 59 -37.12 9.38 -10.13
N GLY A 60 -37.83 9.42 -11.27
CA GLY A 60 -37.24 9.67 -12.60
C GLY A 60 -36.58 11.05 -12.68
N LEU A 61 -37.33 12.10 -12.30
CA LEU A 61 -36.84 13.49 -12.31
C LEU A 61 -35.57 13.66 -11.44
N ILE A 62 -35.59 13.09 -10.23
CA ILE A 62 -34.43 13.16 -9.34
C ILE A 62 -33.20 12.42 -9.92
N LYS A 63 -33.41 11.23 -10.51
CA LYS A 63 -32.32 10.49 -11.16
C LYS A 63 -31.73 11.25 -12.35
N ASP A 64 -32.55 11.88 -13.16
CA ASP A 64 -32.06 12.64 -14.31
C ASP A 64 -31.30 13.89 -13.84
N GLY A 65 -31.78 14.58 -12.80
CA GLY A 65 -31.05 15.66 -12.18
C GLY A 65 -29.69 15.24 -11.65
N LEU A 66 -29.60 14.08 -10.94
CA LEU A 66 -28.34 13.54 -10.46
C LEU A 66 -27.38 13.16 -11.61
N LYS A 67 -27.85 12.65 -12.72
CA LYS A 67 -27.04 12.39 -13.92
C LYS A 67 -26.45 13.67 -14.50
N ILE A 68 -27.28 14.74 -14.61
CA ILE A 68 -26.80 16.04 -15.04
C ILE A 68 -25.67 16.54 -14.13
N LEU A 69 -25.82 16.40 -12.81
CA LEU A 69 -24.77 16.78 -11.85
C LEU A 69 -23.50 15.91 -12.02
N GLN A 70 -23.63 14.61 -12.25
CA GLN A 70 -22.48 13.73 -12.54
C GLN A 70 -21.72 14.17 -13.79
N ASP A 71 -22.43 14.52 -14.86
CA ASP A 71 -21.81 14.97 -16.10
C ASP A 71 -21.12 16.33 -15.92
N LYS A 72 -21.75 17.26 -15.20
CA LYS A 72 -21.14 18.54 -14.81
C LYS A 72 -19.90 18.34 -13.93
N TYR A 73 -19.92 17.37 -12.99
CA TYR A 73 -18.78 17.03 -12.15
C TYR A 73 -17.59 16.52 -12.98
N ARG A 74 -17.84 15.55 -13.87
CA ARG A 74 -16.81 15.02 -14.79
C ARG A 74 -16.21 16.07 -15.70
N ALA A 75 -17.01 17.08 -16.08
CA ALA A 75 -16.56 18.21 -16.87
C ALA A 75 -15.83 19.30 -16.05
N GLY A 76 -15.69 19.13 -14.73
CA GLY A 76 -15.10 20.15 -13.85
C GLY A 76 -15.91 21.44 -13.70
N GLN A 77 -17.23 21.36 -13.93
CA GLN A 77 -18.15 22.51 -13.96
C GLN A 77 -18.91 22.73 -12.65
N LEU A 78 -18.78 21.82 -11.67
CA LEU A 78 -19.39 22.03 -10.36
C LEU A 78 -18.49 22.85 -9.47
N THR A 79 -19.10 23.79 -8.76
CA THR A 79 -18.46 24.58 -7.69
C THR A 79 -19.19 24.32 -6.39
N PHE A 80 -18.42 24.12 -5.32
CA PHE A 80 -18.97 23.84 -3.99
C PHE A 80 -18.78 25.06 -3.07
N SER A 81 -19.75 25.26 -2.18
CA SER A 81 -19.76 26.41 -1.27
C SER A 81 -19.56 25.97 0.18
N ILE A 82 -18.70 26.68 0.92
CA ILE A 82 -18.51 26.48 2.37
C ILE A 82 -19.81 26.75 3.14
N SER A 83 -20.68 27.63 2.67
CA SER A 83 -21.96 27.89 3.33
C SER A 83 -22.89 26.68 3.35
N ASN A 84 -22.66 25.70 2.48
CA ASN A 84 -23.36 24.41 2.47
C ASN A 84 -22.64 23.33 3.29
N GLU A 85 -21.68 23.67 4.13
CA GLU A 85 -21.00 22.84 5.12
C GLU A 85 -20.26 21.62 4.54
N ASP A 86 -20.94 20.66 3.91
CA ASP A 86 -20.42 19.40 3.40
C ASP A 86 -20.82 19.14 1.94
N ILE A 87 -20.25 18.09 1.35
CA ILE A 87 -20.55 17.72 -0.05
C ILE A 87 -22.01 17.33 -0.23
N HIS A 88 -22.64 16.74 0.75
CA HIS A 88 -24.00 16.25 0.68
C HIS A 88 -25.00 17.42 0.56
N MET A 89 -24.86 18.47 1.41
CA MET A 89 -25.67 19.68 1.28
C MET A 89 -25.37 20.44 -0.02
N ASN A 90 -24.13 20.43 -0.48
CA ASN A 90 -23.79 21.00 -1.78
C ASN A 90 -24.51 20.30 -2.94
N ILE A 91 -24.51 18.94 -2.96
CA ILE A 91 -25.22 18.17 -3.99
C ILE A 91 -26.74 18.39 -3.90
N GLU A 92 -27.31 18.40 -2.67
CA GLU A 92 -28.75 18.65 -2.48
C GLU A 92 -29.16 20.06 -2.96
N SER A 93 -28.34 21.07 -2.66
CA SER A 93 -28.55 22.45 -3.11
C SER A 93 -28.45 22.58 -4.64
N LEU A 94 -27.42 21.96 -5.25
CA LEU A 94 -27.25 21.93 -6.71
C LEU A 94 -28.39 21.17 -7.42
N LEU A 95 -28.82 20.05 -6.83
CA LEU A 95 -29.95 19.29 -7.35
C LEU A 95 -31.26 20.10 -7.28
N THR A 96 -31.49 20.80 -6.18
CA THR A 96 -32.65 21.70 -6.02
C THR A 96 -32.64 22.83 -7.06
N ALA A 97 -31.46 23.39 -7.34
CA ALA A 97 -31.31 24.40 -8.38
C ALA A 97 -31.60 23.85 -9.80
N GLU A 98 -31.34 22.57 -10.04
CA GLU A 98 -31.54 21.90 -11.35
C GLU A 98 -32.99 21.47 -11.59
N ILE A 99 -33.65 20.87 -10.58
CA ILE A 99 -34.98 20.23 -10.76
C ILE A 99 -36.07 20.79 -9.84
N GLY A 100 -35.76 21.81 -9.01
CA GLY A 100 -36.74 22.44 -8.12
C GLY A 100 -37.04 21.62 -6.85
N GLU A 101 -38.19 21.92 -6.21
CA GLU A 101 -38.57 21.40 -4.89
C GLU A 101 -38.68 19.87 -4.82
N VAL A 102 -38.86 19.17 -5.93
CA VAL A 102 -38.91 17.71 -5.98
C VAL A 102 -37.59 17.08 -5.49
N ALA A 103 -36.50 17.79 -5.61
CA ALA A 103 -35.17 17.36 -5.08
C ALA A 103 -35.21 17.01 -3.59
N GLY A 104 -35.98 17.74 -2.77
CA GLY A 104 -36.10 17.49 -1.33
C GLY A 104 -36.65 16.10 -0.98
N LYS A 105 -37.36 15.43 -1.89
CA LYS A 105 -37.86 14.06 -1.70
C LYS A 105 -36.75 13.01 -1.69
N LEU A 106 -35.57 13.31 -2.23
CA LEU A 106 -34.40 12.44 -2.17
C LEU A 106 -33.97 12.10 -0.73
N HIS A 107 -34.18 13.02 0.23
CA HIS A 107 -33.80 12.80 1.64
C HIS A 107 -34.80 11.92 2.42
N THR A 108 -35.92 11.51 1.83
CA THR A 108 -36.93 10.66 2.48
C THR A 108 -36.29 9.35 2.95
N ALA A 109 -36.57 8.94 4.20
CA ALA A 109 -36.07 7.72 4.84
C ALA A 109 -34.54 7.61 4.93
N ARG A 110 -33.80 8.72 4.82
CA ARG A 110 -32.33 8.79 4.89
C ARG A 110 -31.92 9.82 5.96
N SER A 111 -30.76 9.59 6.55
CA SER A 111 -30.04 10.55 7.40
C SER A 111 -28.69 10.91 6.79
N ARG A 112 -28.11 12.03 7.21
CA ARG A 112 -26.73 12.36 6.91
C ARG A 112 -25.78 11.25 7.42
N ASN A 113 -26.11 10.56 8.51
CA ASN A 113 -25.28 9.56 9.15
C ASN A 113 -25.07 8.32 8.26
N ASP A 114 -26.14 7.72 7.74
CA ASP A 114 -26.02 6.56 6.85
C ASP A 114 -25.57 6.97 5.43
N GLN A 115 -25.85 8.19 4.99
CA GLN A 115 -25.37 8.75 3.74
C GLN A 115 -23.84 8.84 3.73
N VAL A 116 -23.23 9.54 4.70
CA VAL A 116 -21.78 9.71 4.77
C VAL A 116 -21.06 8.37 4.98
N ALA A 117 -21.61 7.48 5.82
CA ALA A 117 -21.05 6.15 6.03
C ALA A 117 -21.02 5.34 4.72
N THR A 118 -22.11 5.38 3.93
CA THR A 118 -22.18 4.71 2.62
C THR A 118 -21.12 5.23 1.66
N ASP A 119 -20.95 6.54 1.58
CA ASP A 119 -19.99 7.17 0.67
C ASP A 119 -18.54 6.82 1.05
N MET A 120 -18.24 6.75 2.33
CA MET A 120 -16.92 6.33 2.83
C MET A 120 -16.62 4.86 2.47
N HIS A 121 -17.60 3.97 2.61
CA HIS A 121 -17.49 2.57 2.18
C HIS A 121 -17.27 2.45 0.67
N LEU A 122 -18.07 3.16 -0.14
CA LEU A 122 -17.92 3.17 -1.60
C LEU A 122 -16.55 3.71 -2.03
N TYR A 123 -16.12 4.82 -1.43
CA TYR A 123 -14.81 5.41 -1.70
C TYR A 123 -13.67 4.43 -1.40
N LEU A 124 -13.66 3.87 -0.19
CA LEU A 124 -12.57 2.99 0.21
C LEU A 124 -12.58 1.67 -0.58
N LYS A 125 -13.76 1.11 -0.88
CA LYS A 125 -13.90 -0.06 -1.75
C LYS A 125 -13.26 0.17 -3.12
N ASP A 126 -13.55 1.30 -3.76
CA ASP A 126 -12.98 1.68 -5.06
C ASP A 126 -11.45 1.83 -4.97
N LYS A 127 -10.96 2.53 -3.95
CA LYS A 127 -9.52 2.75 -3.75
C LYS A 127 -8.73 1.49 -3.39
N LEU A 128 -9.32 0.57 -2.65
CA LEU A 128 -8.73 -0.75 -2.40
C LEU A 128 -8.58 -1.55 -3.70
N GLN A 129 -9.58 -1.53 -4.58
CA GLN A 129 -9.48 -2.18 -5.89
C GLN A 129 -8.36 -1.58 -6.76
N GLU A 130 -8.22 -0.25 -6.76
CA GLU A 130 -7.12 0.42 -7.46
C GLU A 130 -5.75 0.03 -6.89
N MET A 131 -5.62 -0.03 -5.56
CA MET A 131 -4.36 -0.40 -4.89
C MET A 131 -3.98 -1.86 -5.15
N LEU A 132 -4.94 -2.78 -5.12
CA LEU A 132 -4.71 -4.19 -5.44
C LEU A 132 -4.16 -4.36 -6.86
N LYS A 133 -4.69 -3.63 -7.85
CA LYS A 133 -4.13 -3.62 -9.21
C LYS A 133 -2.69 -3.09 -9.27
N LYS A 134 -2.38 -2.06 -8.49
CA LYS A 134 -1.01 -1.51 -8.41
C LYS A 134 -0.05 -2.47 -7.72
N LEU A 135 -0.50 -3.18 -6.67
CA LEU A 135 0.29 -4.22 -6.02
C LEU A 135 0.53 -5.42 -6.92
N LEU A 136 -0.47 -5.83 -7.71
CA LEU A 136 -0.30 -6.86 -8.73
C LEU A 136 0.79 -6.45 -9.74
N HIS A 137 0.79 -5.19 -10.18
CA HIS A 137 1.83 -4.66 -11.06
C HIS A 137 3.22 -4.69 -10.39
N LEU A 138 3.34 -4.18 -9.15
CA LEU A 138 4.60 -4.19 -8.41
C LEU A 138 5.15 -5.62 -8.21
N ARG A 139 4.28 -6.57 -7.83
CA ARG A 139 4.65 -7.98 -7.65
C ARG A 139 5.08 -8.61 -8.97
N THR A 140 4.40 -8.30 -10.07
CA THR A 140 4.78 -8.75 -11.41
C THR A 140 6.15 -8.21 -11.81
N THR A 141 6.41 -6.94 -11.58
CA THR A 141 7.71 -6.29 -11.82
C THR A 141 8.83 -6.99 -11.06
N LEU A 142 8.62 -7.28 -9.77
CA LEU A 142 9.60 -8.00 -8.95
C LEU A 142 9.90 -9.40 -9.49
N VAL A 143 8.89 -10.14 -9.91
CA VAL A 143 9.08 -11.48 -10.49
C VAL A 143 9.83 -11.40 -11.81
N ASN A 144 9.51 -10.44 -12.70
CA ASN A 144 10.23 -10.22 -13.95
C ASN A 144 11.70 -9.90 -13.71
N LEU A 145 11.97 -9.00 -12.77
CA LEU A 145 13.32 -8.60 -12.42
C LEU A 145 14.10 -9.75 -11.77
N ALA A 146 13.47 -10.50 -10.87
CA ALA A 146 14.06 -11.69 -10.24
C ALA A 146 14.42 -12.76 -11.26
N GLU A 147 13.58 -12.99 -12.27
CA GLU A 147 13.83 -13.95 -13.36
C GLU A 147 15.03 -13.56 -14.20
N ASN A 148 15.19 -12.27 -14.52
CA ASN A 148 16.32 -11.76 -15.26
C ASN A 148 17.64 -11.85 -14.46
N HIS A 149 17.57 -11.86 -13.13
CA HIS A 149 18.72 -11.80 -12.24
C HIS A 149 18.88 -13.03 -11.34
N ILE A 150 18.40 -14.21 -11.77
CA ILE A 150 18.59 -15.47 -11.04
C ILE A 150 20.07 -15.73 -10.78
N TYR A 151 20.91 -15.48 -11.78
CA TYR A 151 22.36 -15.77 -11.77
C TYR A 151 23.24 -14.60 -11.36
N THR A 152 22.67 -13.44 -11.11
CA THR A 152 23.38 -12.26 -10.60
C THR A 152 23.69 -12.49 -9.12
N VAL A 153 24.99 -12.62 -8.81
CA VAL A 153 25.47 -12.85 -7.44
C VAL A 153 25.86 -11.53 -6.80
N MET A 154 25.42 -11.34 -5.56
CA MET A 154 25.74 -10.17 -4.74
C MET A 154 26.10 -10.58 -3.32
N PRO A 155 26.77 -9.72 -2.52
CA PRO A 155 26.95 -9.98 -1.10
C PRO A 155 25.60 -9.93 -0.38
N GLY A 156 25.33 -10.93 0.45
CA GLY A 156 24.26 -10.84 1.45
C GLY A 156 24.76 -10.14 2.69
N TYR A 157 23.90 -9.43 3.40
CA TYR A 157 24.28 -8.61 4.54
C TYR A 157 23.56 -9.03 5.81
N THR A 158 24.31 -9.06 6.92
CA THR A 158 23.80 -9.00 8.28
C THR A 158 24.58 -7.92 9.03
N HIS A 159 23.92 -7.09 9.84
CA HIS A 159 24.58 -5.97 10.54
C HIS A 159 25.33 -4.99 9.61
N LEU A 160 24.87 -4.87 8.35
CA LEU A 160 25.57 -4.14 7.27
C LEU A 160 27.01 -4.63 7.01
N GLN A 161 27.33 -5.87 7.41
CA GLN A 161 28.58 -6.54 7.08
C GLN A 161 28.32 -7.62 6.04
N HIS A 162 29.28 -7.88 5.16
CA HIS A 162 29.23 -9.01 4.23
C HIS A 162 29.07 -10.31 5.02
N ALA A 163 28.03 -11.07 4.68
CA ALA A 163 27.73 -12.35 5.32
C ALA A 163 28.01 -13.49 4.33
N GLN A 164 27.01 -13.90 3.55
CA GLN A 164 27.14 -14.95 2.57
C GLN A 164 26.71 -14.43 1.20
N PRO A 165 27.31 -14.87 0.08
CA PRO A 165 26.83 -14.48 -1.24
C PRO A 165 25.44 -15.05 -1.51
N ILE A 166 24.60 -14.26 -2.18
CA ILE A 166 23.23 -14.61 -2.53
C ILE A 166 22.94 -14.26 -4.00
N SER A 167 21.87 -14.83 -4.55
CA SER A 167 21.29 -14.38 -5.82
C SER A 167 20.52 -13.08 -5.61
N PHE A 168 20.68 -12.10 -6.50
CA PHE A 168 19.85 -10.90 -6.50
C PHE A 168 18.38 -11.23 -6.76
N GLY A 169 18.09 -12.23 -7.61
CA GLY A 169 16.74 -12.78 -7.76
C GLY A 169 16.14 -13.27 -6.45
N HIS A 170 16.92 -13.94 -5.61
CA HIS A 170 16.49 -14.35 -4.27
C HIS A 170 16.11 -13.16 -3.38
N TYR A 171 16.91 -12.10 -3.42
CA TYR A 171 16.66 -10.86 -2.68
C TYR A 171 15.32 -10.23 -3.06
N LEU A 172 15.07 -10.12 -4.38
CA LEU A 172 13.83 -9.57 -4.93
C LEU A 172 12.61 -10.41 -4.56
N MET A 173 12.74 -11.74 -4.55
CA MET A 173 11.65 -12.64 -4.13
C MET A 173 11.29 -12.50 -2.65
N ALA A 174 12.21 -12.05 -1.80
CA ALA A 174 11.87 -11.71 -0.41
C ALA A 174 10.87 -10.54 -0.33
N TYR A 175 11.05 -9.49 -1.14
CA TYR A 175 10.11 -8.38 -1.25
C TYR A 175 8.80 -8.78 -1.92
N TYR A 176 8.85 -9.63 -2.95
CA TYR A 176 7.64 -10.23 -3.53
C TYR A 176 6.75 -10.85 -2.44
N ASN A 177 7.33 -11.68 -1.57
CA ASN A 177 6.60 -12.31 -0.48
C ASN A 177 6.06 -11.31 0.56
N MET A 178 6.73 -10.20 0.80
CA MET A 178 6.21 -9.13 1.67
C MET A 178 4.97 -8.49 1.06
N PHE A 179 5.02 -8.11 -0.21
CA PHE A 179 3.89 -7.48 -0.92
C PHE A 179 2.75 -8.47 -1.21
N THR A 180 3.02 -9.77 -1.31
CA THR A 180 1.95 -10.80 -1.34
C THR A 180 1.13 -10.77 -0.06
N ARG A 181 1.80 -10.76 1.10
CA ARG A 181 1.10 -10.63 2.39
C ARG A 181 0.37 -9.28 2.56
N ASP A 182 0.84 -8.22 1.93
CA ASP A 182 0.13 -6.93 1.92
C ASP A 182 -1.11 -6.98 1.03
N THR A 183 -1.04 -7.67 -0.12
CA THR A 183 -2.20 -7.94 -0.98
C THR A 183 -3.28 -8.69 -0.20
N GLU A 184 -2.95 -9.80 0.46
CA GLU A 184 -3.87 -10.58 1.29
C GLU A 184 -4.55 -9.76 2.38
N ARG A 185 -3.81 -8.83 3.03
CA ARG A 185 -4.37 -7.91 4.03
C ARG A 185 -5.39 -6.94 3.44
N LEU A 186 -5.09 -6.37 2.27
CA LEU A 186 -6.03 -5.45 1.60
C LEU A 186 -7.26 -6.19 1.06
N GLU A 187 -7.11 -7.42 0.57
CA GLU A 187 -8.23 -8.28 0.18
C GLU A 187 -9.13 -8.62 1.38
N PHE A 188 -8.54 -8.87 2.54
CA PHE A 188 -9.32 -9.09 3.77
C PHE A 188 -10.05 -7.81 4.21
N ASN A 189 -9.40 -6.66 4.17
CA ASN A 189 -10.02 -5.36 4.45
C ASN A 189 -11.16 -5.06 3.47
N MET A 190 -11.04 -5.45 2.20
CA MET A 190 -12.10 -5.33 1.21
C MET A 190 -13.40 -5.99 1.67
N LYS A 191 -13.35 -7.17 2.31
CA LYS A 191 -14.53 -7.89 2.81
C LYS A 191 -15.27 -7.11 3.91
N HIS A 192 -14.55 -6.39 4.78
CA HIS A 192 -15.16 -5.55 5.81
C HIS A 192 -15.63 -4.21 5.24
N THR A 193 -15.01 -3.73 4.19
CA THR A 193 -15.43 -2.52 3.47
C THR A 193 -16.69 -2.76 2.64
N ASP A 194 -16.94 -4.01 2.23
CA ASP A 194 -18.03 -4.39 1.31
C ASP A 194 -19.39 -4.61 2.01
N LEU A 195 -19.72 -3.70 2.92
CA LEU A 195 -20.98 -3.68 3.69
C LEU A 195 -21.73 -2.38 3.41
N SER A 196 -23.07 -2.47 3.21
CA SER A 196 -23.91 -1.30 2.94
C SER A 196 -24.51 -0.73 4.21
N PRO A 197 -24.17 0.51 4.62
CA PRO A 197 -24.84 1.22 5.70
C PRO A 197 -26.19 1.80 5.31
N LEU A 198 -26.45 2.03 4.02
CA LEU A 198 -27.61 2.77 3.53
C LEU A 198 -28.93 2.14 4.00
N GLY A 199 -29.81 2.99 4.53
CA GLY A 199 -31.07 2.60 5.15
C GLY A 199 -30.99 2.37 6.66
N ALA A 200 -29.82 2.58 7.28
CA ALA A 200 -29.70 2.64 8.74
C ALA A 200 -30.28 3.94 9.33
N ALA A 201 -30.52 4.93 8.49
CA ALA A 201 -30.94 6.27 8.84
C ALA A 201 -30.01 6.92 9.88
N ALA A 202 -30.53 7.61 10.90
CA ALA A 202 -29.68 8.25 11.89
C ALA A 202 -28.94 7.24 12.79
N LEU A 203 -29.62 6.16 13.22
CA LEU A 203 -29.13 5.09 14.09
C LEU A 203 -30.13 3.93 14.33
N ALA A 204 -31.43 4.20 14.18
CA ALA A 204 -32.50 3.30 14.60
C ALA A 204 -33.27 2.66 13.43
N GLY A 205 -32.80 2.85 12.21
CA GLY A 205 -33.57 2.51 11.00
C GLY A 205 -34.66 3.52 10.72
N THR A 206 -35.64 3.13 9.93
CA THR A 206 -36.75 4.00 9.48
C THR A 206 -38.10 3.29 9.56
N THR A 207 -39.16 4.05 9.68
CA THR A 207 -40.57 3.55 9.63
C THR A 207 -41.09 3.35 8.20
N PHE A 208 -40.34 3.84 7.18
CA PHE A 208 -40.69 3.64 5.77
C PHE A 208 -40.36 2.21 5.33
N PRO A 209 -41.16 1.62 4.42
CA PRO A 209 -40.95 0.25 3.92
C PRO A 209 -39.83 0.22 2.86
N ILE A 210 -38.62 0.62 3.21
CA ILE A 210 -37.45 0.62 2.33
C ILE A 210 -36.94 -0.81 2.05
N ASP A 211 -36.30 -1.01 0.87
CA ASP A 211 -35.62 -2.25 0.52
C ASP A 211 -34.10 -2.05 0.54
N ARG A 212 -33.47 -2.39 1.69
CA ARG A 212 -32.01 -2.32 1.85
C ARG A 212 -31.26 -3.32 0.98
N HIS A 213 -31.86 -4.47 0.65
CA HIS A 213 -31.22 -5.43 -0.26
C HIS A 213 -31.19 -4.89 -1.71
N MET A 214 -32.20 -4.12 -2.12
CA MET A 214 -32.18 -3.47 -3.42
C MET A 214 -31.05 -2.43 -3.51
N THR A 215 -30.93 -1.53 -2.54
CA THR A 215 -29.86 -0.52 -2.54
C THR A 215 -28.47 -1.16 -2.46
N THR A 216 -28.31 -2.22 -1.67
CA THR A 216 -27.08 -3.02 -1.58
C THR A 216 -26.66 -3.57 -2.96
N ARG A 217 -27.60 -4.20 -3.71
CA ARG A 217 -27.31 -4.70 -5.07
C ARG A 217 -27.02 -3.59 -6.06
N LEU A 218 -27.73 -2.47 -6.00
CA LEU A 218 -27.52 -1.33 -6.90
C LEU A 218 -26.17 -0.63 -6.68
N LEU A 219 -25.61 -0.75 -5.48
CA LEU A 219 -24.31 -0.19 -5.10
C LEU A 219 -23.17 -1.21 -5.18
N ASP A 220 -23.51 -2.45 -5.56
CA ASP A 220 -22.55 -3.55 -5.66
C ASP A 220 -21.85 -3.86 -4.32
N PHE A 221 -22.58 -3.79 -3.22
CA PHE A 221 -22.15 -4.29 -1.93
C PHE A 221 -22.54 -5.75 -1.74
N GLU A 222 -21.75 -6.51 -0.96
CA GLU A 222 -22.05 -7.91 -0.66
C GLU A 222 -23.37 -8.07 0.11
N LYS A 223 -23.52 -7.28 1.18
CA LYS A 223 -24.71 -7.32 2.06
C LYS A 223 -24.91 -6.01 2.82
N PRO A 224 -26.12 -5.75 3.33
CA PRO A 224 -26.35 -4.64 4.26
C PRO A 224 -25.81 -4.96 5.66
N TYR A 225 -25.42 -3.93 6.42
CA TYR A 225 -25.18 -4.07 7.85
C TYR A 225 -26.40 -4.67 8.57
N SER A 226 -26.17 -5.59 9.50
CA SER A 226 -27.23 -6.27 10.26
C SER A 226 -27.81 -5.42 11.39
N ASN A 227 -27.09 -4.40 11.85
CA ASN A 227 -27.50 -3.49 12.90
C ASN A 227 -27.34 -2.03 12.44
N SER A 228 -28.41 -1.23 12.55
CA SER A 228 -28.43 0.17 12.07
C SER A 228 -27.56 1.11 12.92
N LEU A 229 -27.42 0.82 14.22
CA LEU A 229 -26.59 1.62 15.10
C LEU A 229 -25.09 1.38 14.84
N ASP A 230 -24.72 0.14 14.59
CA ASP A 230 -23.39 -0.27 14.16
C ASP A 230 -23.04 0.36 12.80
N ALA A 231 -23.92 0.27 11.82
CA ALA A 231 -23.73 0.77 10.46
C ALA A 231 -23.32 2.25 10.36
N VAL A 232 -23.76 3.09 11.28
CA VAL A 232 -23.43 4.53 11.32
C VAL A 232 -22.27 4.87 12.26
N SER A 233 -21.89 3.93 13.12
CA SER A 233 -20.82 4.10 14.13
C SER A 233 -19.50 3.52 13.68
N ASP A 234 -19.54 2.46 12.87
CA ASP A 234 -18.37 1.68 12.45
C ASP A 234 -17.35 2.51 11.65
N ARG A 235 -16.10 2.40 12.04
CA ARG A 235 -14.91 2.90 11.34
C ARG A 235 -13.80 1.85 11.32
N ASP A 236 -14.09 0.61 11.70
CA ASP A 236 -13.10 -0.46 11.71
C ASP A 236 -12.50 -0.67 10.32
N PHE A 237 -13.32 -0.59 9.27
CA PHE A 237 -12.84 -0.72 7.89
C PHE A 237 -11.80 0.33 7.50
N ILE A 238 -11.87 1.56 8.05
CA ILE A 238 -10.87 2.63 7.85
C ILE A 238 -9.64 2.36 8.70
N ILE A 239 -9.81 1.95 9.96
CA ILE A 239 -8.71 1.61 10.87
C ILE A 239 -7.92 0.43 10.33
N GLU A 240 -8.59 -0.60 9.83
CA GLU A 240 -7.95 -1.74 9.15
C GLU A 240 -7.16 -1.28 7.92
N PHE A 241 -7.74 -0.42 7.08
CA PHE A 241 -7.03 0.16 5.95
C PHE A 241 -5.77 0.90 6.40
N LEU A 242 -5.88 1.82 7.35
CA LEU A 242 -4.74 2.60 7.84
C LEU A 242 -3.66 1.72 8.49
N SER A 243 -4.07 0.64 9.17
CA SER A 243 -3.18 -0.36 9.75
C SER A 243 -2.42 -1.14 8.67
N ASN A 244 -3.14 -1.63 7.65
CA ASN A 244 -2.57 -2.35 6.52
C ASN A 244 -1.67 -1.43 5.67
N ALA A 245 -2.10 -0.19 5.44
CA ALA A 245 -1.32 0.85 4.78
C ALA A 245 -0.01 1.15 5.53
N SER A 246 -0.05 1.16 6.86
CA SER A 246 1.14 1.35 7.70
C SER A 246 2.14 0.20 7.55
N ILE A 247 1.68 -1.04 7.49
CA ILE A 247 2.54 -2.22 7.26
C ILE A 247 3.14 -2.17 5.85
N LEU A 248 2.32 -1.89 4.85
CA LEU A 248 2.77 -1.76 3.45
C LEU A 248 3.83 -0.64 3.29
N MET A 249 3.59 0.52 3.88
CA MET A 249 4.56 1.63 3.86
C MET A 249 5.86 1.26 4.60
N MET A 250 5.80 0.46 5.65
CA MET A 250 6.99 -0.06 6.31
C MET A 250 7.80 -0.98 5.38
N HIS A 251 7.14 -1.87 4.61
CA HIS A 251 7.82 -2.70 3.63
C HIS A 251 8.43 -1.87 2.50
N LEU A 252 7.69 -0.88 1.97
CA LEU A 252 8.21 0.06 0.97
C LEU A 252 9.39 0.87 1.51
N SER A 253 9.32 1.35 2.76
CA SER A 253 10.39 2.08 3.42
C SER A 253 11.68 1.26 3.55
N ARG A 254 11.55 -0.02 3.94
CA ARG A 254 12.71 -0.94 4.00
C ARG A 254 13.31 -1.15 2.62
N PHE A 255 12.49 -1.34 1.60
CA PHE A 255 12.99 -1.50 0.23
C PHE A 255 13.66 -0.22 -0.28
N CYS A 256 13.09 0.95 0.03
CA CYS A 256 13.73 2.23 -0.28
C CYS A 256 15.10 2.38 0.37
N GLU A 257 15.27 1.92 1.63
CA GLU A 257 16.59 1.92 2.30
C GLU A 257 17.61 1.09 1.54
N GLU A 258 17.22 -0.11 1.07
CA GLU A 258 18.09 -0.96 0.25
C GLU A 258 18.45 -0.26 -1.08
N ILE A 259 17.46 0.31 -1.77
CA ILE A 259 17.68 1.03 -3.04
C ILE A 259 18.63 2.21 -2.84
N ILE A 260 18.46 3.00 -1.77
CA ILE A 260 19.33 4.13 -1.43
C ILE A 260 20.76 3.65 -1.20
N ASN A 261 20.93 2.58 -0.43
CA ASN A 261 22.25 1.97 -0.21
C ASN A 261 22.84 1.48 -1.53
N TRP A 262 22.09 0.69 -2.32
CA TRP A 262 22.59 0.10 -3.57
C TRP A 262 22.96 1.14 -4.62
N CYS A 263 22.31 2.30 -4.67
CA CYS A 263 22.68 3.36 -5.62
C CYS A 263 23.67 4.39 -5.06
N SER A 264 24.14 4.24 -3.81
CA SER A 264 25.14 5.10 -3.22
C SER A 264 26.48 4.98 -3.95
N TYR A 265 27.34 5.98 -3.78
CA TYR A 265 28.68 6.01 -4.38
C TYR A 265 29.57 4.84 -3.93
N GLU A 266 29.36 4.35 -2.71
CA GLU A 266 30.12 3.25 -2.12
C GLU A 266 29.69 1.88 -2.64
N TYR A 267 28.37 1.67 -2.83
CA TYR A 267 27.85 0.37 -3.30
C TYR A 267 27.81 0.26 -4.83
N GLN A 268 27.21 1.21 -5.52
CA GLN A 268 27.06 1.23 -6.99
C GLN A 268 26.42 -0.05 -7.59
N PHE A 269 25.63 -0.78 -6.82
CA PHE A 269 24.99 -2.03 -7.25
C PHE A 269 23.88 -1.80 -8.26
N ILE A 270 23.21 -0.64 -8.19
CA ILE A 270 22.19 -0.24 -9.15
C ILE A 270 22.39 1.22 -9.57
N THR A 271 21.80 1.55 -10.71
CA THR A 271 21.66 2.94 -11.18
C THR A 271 20.19 3.22 -11.45
N LEU A 272 19.61 4.21 -10.79
CA LEU A 272 18.23 4.63 -11.03
C LEU A 272 18.12 5.38 -12.35
N SER A 273 16.97 5.31 -13.00
CA SER A 273 16.64 6.12 -14.17
C SER A 273 16.60 7.63 -13.81
N ASP A 274 16.89 8.49 -14.78
CA ASP A 274 16.78 9.95 -14.63
C ASP A 274 15.35 10.40 -14.28
N THR A 275 14.35 9.63 -14.69
CA THR A 275 12.93 9.90 -14.40
C THR A 275 12.57 9.76 -12.92
N PHE A 276 13.39 9.03 -12.13
CA PHE A 276 13.19 8.80 -10.69
C PHE A 276 14.34 9.32 -9.83
N SER A 277 15.13 10.24 -10.38
CA SER A 277 16.29 10.83 -9.71
C SER A 277 16.29 12.34 -9.91
N THR A 278 16.96 13.07 -9.04
CA THR A 278 17.23 14.51 -9.25
C THR A 278 18.73 14.79 -9.25
N GLY A 279 19.09 15.91 -9.86
CA GLY A 279 20.46 16.42 -9.87
C GLY A 279 20.71 17.46 -8.79
N SER A 280 21.92 18.03 -8.81
CA SER A 280 22.29 19.16 -7.97
C SER A 280 22.55 20.39 -8.84
N SER A 281 22.10 21.57 -8.40
CA SER A 281 22.36 22.84 -9.07
C SER A 281 23.82 23.29 -8.98
N ILE A 282 24.62 22.70 -8.07
CA ILE A 282 26.03 23.06 -7.81
C ILE A 282 26.97 21.92 -8.24
N MET A 283 26.53 20.66 -8.07
CA MET A 283 27.37 19.47 -8.31
C MET A 283 26.85 18.69 -9.52
N PRO A 284 27.40 18.94 -10.75
CA PRO A 284 26.85 18.36 -11.98
C PRO A 284 26.94 16.84 -12.06
N GLN A 285 27.79 16.21 -11.28
CA GLN A 285 27.95 14.74 -11.21
C GLN A 285 26.93 14.06 -10.27
N LYS A 286 26.21 14.82 -9.44
CA LYS A 286 25.36 14.28 -8.36
C LYS A 286 24.00 13.85 -8.90
N LYS A 287 23.59 12.62 -8.55
CA LYS A 287 22.31 12.03 -8.85
C LYS A 287 21.72 11.46 -7.58
N ASN A 288 20.54 11.96 -7.17
CA ASN A 288 19.94 11.67 -5.88
C ASN A 288 18.76 10.69 -6.02
N PRO A 289 18.57 9.73 -5.10
CA PRO A 289 17.43 8.81 -5.08
C PRO A 289 16.20 9.40 -4.38
N ASP A 290 15.81 10.64 -4.74
CA ASP A 290 14.79 11.40 -4.01
C ASP A 290 13.46 10.68 -3.87
N MET A 291 13.05 9.88 -4.87
CA MET A 291 11.77 9.16 -4.81
C MET A 291 11.80 8.08 -3.72
N ALA A 292 12.89 7.36 -3.59
CA ALA A 292 13.09 6.39 -2.52
C ALA A 292 13.13 7.09 -1.14
N GLU A 293 13.82 8.21 -1.03
CA GLU A 293 13.89 9.00 0.21
C GLU A 293 12.52 9.53 0.62
N LEU A 294 11.72 10.05 -0.34
CA LEU A 294 10.38 10.56 -0.07
C LEU A 294 9.41 9.46 0.37
N ILE A 295 9.43 8.27 -0.26
CA ILE A 295 8.60 7.14 0.15
C ILE A 295 8.98 6.74 1.59
N ARG A 296 10.26 6.61 1.89
CA ARG A 296 10.76 6.33 3.24
C ARG A 296 10.27 7.37 4.25
N GLY A 297 10.38 8.66 3.93
CA GLY A 297 9.93 9.75 4.80
C GLY A 297 8.41 9.81 5.02
N LYS A 298 7.62 9.56 3.96
CA LYS A 298 6.14 9.60 4.02
C LYS A 298 5.53 8.46 4.87
N THR A 299 6.28 7.43 5.19
CA THR A 299 5.84 6.33 6.06
C THR A 299 5.34 6.83 7.42
N GLY A 300 6.07 7.77 8.04
CA GLY A 300 5.68 8.36 9.32
C GLY A 300 4.35 9.12 9.29
N ARG A 301 4.00 9.70 8.13
CA ARG A 301 2.72 10.40 7.92
C ARG A 301 1.54 9.44 7.96
N VAL A 302 1.65 8.29 7.29
CA VAL A 302 0.61 7.24 7.32
C VAL A 302 0.44 6.65 8.72
N TYR A 303 1.54 6.46 9.46
CA TYR A 303 1.48 6.06 10.88
C TYR A 303 0.73 7.08 11.74
N GLY A 304 0.99 8.37 11.51
CA GLY A 304 0.30 9.47 12.20
C GLY A 304 -1.21 9.44 11.95
N ASN A 305 -1.65 9.18 10.72
CA ASN A 305 -3.06 9.08 10.36
C ASN A 305 -3.77 7.91 11.07
N LEU A 306 -3.13 6.73 11.16
CA LEU A 306 -3.63 5.60 11.93
C LEU A 306 -3.77 5.96 13.42
N PHE A 307 -2.72 6.52 14.01
CA PHE A 307 -2.72 6.88 15.42
C PHE A 307 -3.79 7.95 15.74
N SER A 308 -3.99 8.91 14.84
CA SER A 308 -5.03 9.93 14.96
C SER A 308 -6.42 9.32 15.04
N LEU A 309 -6.78 8.45 14.08
CA LEU A 309 -8.11 7.84 14.05
C LEU A 309 -8.35 6.90 15.24
N LEU A 310 -7.36 6.10 15.64
CA LEU A 310 -7.46 5.28 16.87
C LEU A 310 -7.71 6.15 18.10
N THR A 311 -7.09 7.34 18.17
CA THR A 311 -7.26 8.28 19.27
C THR A 311 -8.66 8.91 19.26
N VAL A 312 -9.19 9.25 18.10
CA VAL A 312 -10.57 9.74 17.93
C VAL A 312 -11.56 8.68 18.42
N MET A 313 -11.43 7.46 17.94
CA MET A 313 -12.40 6.38 18.20
C MET A 313 -12.42 5.85 19.64
N LYS A 314 -11.29 5.90 20.37
CA LYS A 314 -11.11 5.19 21.67
C LYS A 314 -12.16 5.45 22.76
N SER A 315 -12.91 6.54 22.68
CA SER A 315 -13.86 6.95 23.72
C SER A 315 -15.17 7.49 23.16
N LEU A 316 -15.39 7.38 21.85
CA LEU A 316 -16.63 7.85 21.25
C LEU A 316 -17.79 6.92 21.62
N PRO A 317 -18.94 7.47 22.07
CA PRO A 317 -20.16 6.69 22.17
C PRO A 317 -20.65 6.28 20.77
N LEU A 318 -21.53 5.29 20.72
CA LEU A 318 -22.14 4.81 19.49
C LEU A 318 -22.94 5.90 18.76
N ALA A 319 -23.33 5.61 17.53
CA ALA A 319 -23.92 6.51 16.56
C ALA A 319 -22.90 7.54 16.05
N TYR A 320 -23.34 8.74 15.71
CA TYR A 320 -22.51 9.78 15.12
C TYR A 320 -22.25 10.91 16.11
N ASN A 321 -20.98 11.27 16.25
CA ASN A 321 -20.53 12.51 16.88
C ASN A 321 -19.70 13.29 15.86
N LYS A 322 -19.63 14.61 15.97
CA LYS A 322 -18.91 15.47 15.00
C LYS A 322 -17.41 15.12 14.92
N ASP A 323 -16.85 14.49 15.97
CA ASP A 323 -15.50 13.92 16.00
C ASP A 323 -15.22 12.97 14.82
N LEU A 324 -16.24 12.25 14.34
CA LEU A 324 -16.13 11.38 13.16
C LEU A 324 -15.93 12.14 11.83
N GLN A 325 -15.93 13.48 11.83
CA GLN A 325 -15.47 14.24 10.69
C GLN A 325 -13.97 14.08 10.44
N GLU A 326 -13.20 13.81 11.52
CA GLU A 326 -11.75 13.59 11.49
C GLU A 326 -11.34 12.23 10.89
N ASP A 327 -12.29 11.35 10.57
CA ASP A 327 -12.03 10.05 9.94
C ASP A 327 -11.56 10.18 8.46
N LYS A 328 -11.82 11.33 7.82
CA LYS A 328 -11.71 11.50 6.36
C LYS A 328 -10.33 11.96 5.89
N GLU A 329 -9.81 13.06 6.45
CA GLU A 329 -8.58 13.68 5.95
C GLU A 329 -7.40 12.71 6.00
N GLY A 330 -7.20 12.02 7.14
CA GLY A 330 -6.14 11.04 7.31
C GLY A 330 -6.29 9.83 6.39
N MET A 331 -7.52 9.37 6.14
CA MET A 331 -7.80 8.29 5.19
C MET A 331 -7.49 8.73 3.76
N PHE A 332 -8.02 9.86 3.32
CA PHE A 332 -7.79 10.37 1.96
C PHE A 332 -6.31 10.60 1.67
N ASP A 333 -5.60 11.19 2.62
CA ASP A 333 -4.17 11.41 2.55
C ASP A 333 -3.37 10.11 2.45
N SER A 334 -3.74 9.11 3.27
CA SER A 334 -3.08 7.79 3.24
C SER A 334 -3.37 7.04 1.94
N VAL A 335 -4.61 7.09 1.43
CA VAL A 335 -4.97 6.49 0.14
C VAL A 335 -4.10 7.05 -0.98
N GLU A 336 -4.00 8.38 -1.09
CA GLU A 336 -3.18 9.02 -2.13
C GLU A 336 -1.70 8.72 -1.97
N THR A 337 -1.18 8.83 -0.74
CA THR A 337 0.23 8.60 -0.46
C THR A 337 0.65 7.17 -0.78
N VAL A 338 -0.11 6.16 -0.32
CA VAL A 338 0.19 4.74 -0.53
C VAL A 338 0.05 4.37 -1.99
N SER A 339 -1.03 4.81 -2.64
CA SER A 339 -1.30 4.51 -4.05
C SER A 339 -0.18 5.01 -4.98
N ILE A 340 0.31 6.24 -4.75
CA ILE A 340 1.42 6.81 -5.52
C ILE A 340 2.74 6.12 -5.16
N ALA A 341 2.97 5.79 -3.89
CA ALA A 341 4.20 5.12 -3.47
C ALA A 341 4.38 3.74 -4.11
N ILE A 342 3.31 2.94 -4.20
CA ILE A 342 3.33 1.63 -4.91
C ILE A 342 3.70 1.82 -6.39
N GLU A 343 3.07 2.79 -7.05
CA GLU A 343 3.27 3.06 -8.47
C GLU A 343 4.70 3.56 -8.76
N ILE A 344 5.21 4.48 -7.96
CA ILE A 344 6.59 4.96 -8.08
C ILE A 344 7.57 3.80 -7.87
N MET A 345 7.37 2.96 -6.84
CA MET A 345 8.22 1.82 -6.57
C MET A 345 8.28 0.86 -7.77
N ALA A 346 7.12 0.48 -8.33
CA ALA A 346 7.07 -0.42 -9.47
C ALA A 346 7.84 0.15 -10.68
N ASN A 347 7.56 1.39 -11.06
CA ASN A 347 8.19 2.03 -12.21
C ASN A 347 9.70 2.32 -11.99
N MET A 348 10.11 2.62 -10.75
CA MET A 348 11.52 2.81 -10.40
C MET A 348 12.30 1.50 -10.58
N LEU A 349 11.71 0.36 -10.16
CA LEU A 349 12.31 -0.97 -10.34
C LEU A 349 12.38 -1.39 -11.82
N GLU A 350 11.33 -1.10 -12.60
CA GLU A 350 11.31 -1.43 -14.04
C GLU A 350 12.39 -0.71 -14.86
N THR A 351 12.76 0.49 -14.41
CA THR A 351 13.66 1.37 -15.16
C THR A 351 15.07 1.44 -14.60
N MET A 352 15.35 0.80 -13.46
CA MET A 352 16.70 0.77 -12.91
C MET A 352 17.64 -0.16 -13.71
N THR A 353 18.91 0.15 -13.70
CA THR A 353 19.97 -0.70 -14.23
C THR A 353 20.68 -1.43 -13.09
N VAL A 354 20.88 -2.73 -13.24
CA VAL A 354 21.61 -3.56 -12.28
C VAL A 354 23.07 -3.69 -12.72
N ASN A 355 24.01 -3.38 -11.84
CA ASN A 355 25.45 -3.42 -12.11
C ASN A 355 26.02 -4.77 -11.65
N GLU A 356 25.70 -5.83 -12.39
CA GLU A 356 26.05 -7.22 -12.03
C GLU A 356 27.55 -7.43 -11.78
N HIS A 357 28.39 -6.76 -12.55
CA HIS A 357 29.85 -6.87 -12.39
C HIS A 357 30.31 -6.31 -11.03
N ILE A 358 29.75 -5.17 -10.62
CA ILE A 358 30.11 -4.56 -9.32
C ILE A 358 29.64 -5.46 -8.18
N MET A 359 28.40 -5.99 -8.26
CA MET A 359 27.86 -6.94 -7.28
C MET A 359 28.77 -8.17 -7.15
N MET A 360 29.18 -8.78 -8.28
CA MET A 360 30.06 -9.95 -8.28
C MET A 360 31.43 -9.63 -7.68
N THR A 361 32.07 -8.57 -8.14
CA THR A 361 33.42 -8.17 -7.67
C THR A 361 33.44 -7.91 -6.16
N SER A 362 32.34 -7.37 -5.61
CA SER A 362 32.22 -7.16 -4.17
C SER A 362 32.25 -8.47 -3.36
N THR A 363 31.92 -9.63 -3.95
CA THR A 363 31.99 -10.95 -3.32
C THR A 363 33.34 -11.64 -3.50
N GLU A 364 34.20 -11.13 -4.37
CA GLU A 364 35.52 -11.71 -4.68
C GLU A 364 36.64 -11.13 -3.80
N THR A 365 36.39 -9.97 -3.19
CA THR A 365 37.37 -9.22 -2.38
C THR A 365 36.96 -9.18 -0.91
N ASP A 366 36.42 -10.29 -0.39
CA ASP A 366 35.98 -10.44 0.99
C ASP A 366 36.21 -11.86 1.52
N PHE A 367 35.67 -12.16 2.68
CA PHE A 367 35.67 -13.49 3.30
C PHE A 367 34.28 -14.11 3.41
N SER A 368 33.33 -13.70 2.55
CA SER A 368 31.96 -14.24 2.54
C SER A 368 31.92 -15.74 2.21
N ASN A 369 33.00 -16.26 1.63
CA ASN A 369 33.22 -17.68 1.32
C ASN A 369 33.84 -18.50 2.47
N ALA A 370 34.08 -17.90 3.63
CA ALA A 370 34.68 -18.61 4.78
C ALA A 370 33.80 -19.77 5.27
N THR A 371 32.48 -19.64 5.20
CA THR A 371 31.54 -20.71 5.56
C THR A 371 31.68 -21.90 4.60
N GLU A 372 31.89 -21.67 3.31
CA GLU A 372 32.10 -22.72 2.30
C GLU A 372 33.33 -23.55 2.64
N LEU A 373 34.41 -22.92 3.09
CA LEU A 373 35.60 -23.62 3.51
C LEU A 373 35.34 -24.47 4.78
N ALA A 374 34.63 -23.93 5.75
CA ALA A 374 34.27 -24.68 6.95
C ALA A 374 33.39 -25.90 6.64
N ASP A 375 32.40 -25.74 5.77
CA ASP A 375 31.52 -26.82 5.30
C ASP A 375 32.29 -27.87 4.48
N TYR A 376 33.23 -27.41 3.64
CA TYR A 376 34.10 -28.31 2.89
C TYR A 376 34.97 -29.18 3.82
N LEU A 377 35.63 -28.58 4.80
CA LEU A 377 36.41 -29.30 5.78
C LEU A 377 35.56 -30.28 6.59
N ALA A 378 34.34 -29.87 6.94
CA ALA A 378 33.39 -30.76 7.64
C ALA A 378 32.97 -31.94 6.78
N SER A 379 32.75 -31.75 5.47
CA SER A 379 32.42 -32.80 4.52
C SER A 379 33.57 -33.80 4.31
N LYS A 380 34.80 -33.36 4.53
CA LYS A 380 36.01 -34.21 4.52
C LYS A 380 36.29 -34.87 5.90
N GLY A 381 35.34 -34.79 6.86
CA GLY A 381 35.39 -35.53 8.14
C GLY A 381 35.96 -34.74 9.31
N ILE A 382 36.30 -33.46 9.16
CA ILE A 382 36.73 -32.60 10.25
C ILE A 382 35.51 -32.12 11.06
N PRO A 383 35.46 -32.32 12.41
CA PRO A 383 34.34 -31.79 13.20
C PRO A 383 34.11 -30.29 12.95
N PHE A 384 32.86 -29.85 12.73
CA PHE A 384 32.52 -28.49 12.31
C PHE A 384 33.16 -27.40 13.21
N ARG A 385 33.16 -27.57 14.54
CA ARG A 385 33.80 -26.62 15.45
C ARG A 385 35.31 -26.48 15.20
N LYS A 386 35.98 -27.59 14.85
CA LYS A 386 37.39 -27.56 14.49
C LYS A 386 37.62 -26.93 13.13
N ALA A 387 36.75 -27.24 12.14
CA ALA A 387 36.77 -26.58 10.85
C ALA A 387 36.62 -25.07 10.99
N HIS A 388 35.66 -24.60 11.79
CA HIS A 388 35.43 -23.18 12.06
C HIS A 388 36.64 -22.51 12.70
N GLU A 389 37.32 -23.17 13.69
CA GLU A 389 38.53 -22.66 14.30
C GLU A 389 39.67 -22.50 13.26
N ILE A 390 39.83 -23.51 12.39
CA ILE A 390 40.85 -23.52 11.33
C ILE A 390 40.59 -22.33 10.38
N VAL A 391 39.35 -22.22 9.89
CA VAL A 391 38.98 -21.15 8.95
C VAL A 391 39.15 -19.78 9.60
N GLY A 392 38.77 -19.61 10.85
CA GLY A 392 38.97 -18.34 11.56
C GLY A 392 40.44 -17.92 11.64
N LYS A 393 41.38 -18.89 11.83
CA LYS A 393 42.82 -18.61 11.80
C LYS A 393 43.30 -18.22 10.38
N LEU A 394 42.84 -18.91 9.35
CA LEU A 394 43.16 -18.59 7.95
C LEU A 394 42.66 -17.19 7.56
N VAL A 395 41.43 -16.85 7.91
CA VAL A 395 40.86 -15.52 7.68
C VAL A 395 41.70 -14.44 8.37
N LEU A 396 42.10 -14.66 9.63
CA LEU A 396 42.93 -13.73 10.35
C LEU A 396 44.29 -13.54 9.69
N GLU A 397 44.92 -14.63 9.20
CA GLU A 397 46.20 -14.60 8.51
C GLU A 397 46.07 -13.87 7.16
N CYS A 398 45.10 -14.23 6.33
CA CYS A 398 44.82 -13.56 5.07
C CYS A 398 44.56 -12.06 5.25
N SER A 399 43.77 -11.71 6.24
CA SER A 399 43.46 -10.31 6.56
C SER A 399 44.72 -9.49 6.94
N LYS A 400 45.68 -10.11 7.67
CA LYS A 400 46.96 -9.45 7.97
C LYS A 400 47.87 -9.27 6.77
N ASN A 401 47.80 -10.18 5.81
CA ASN A 401 48.67 -10.20 4.63
C ASN A 401 48.05 -9.49 3.42
N GLY A 402 46.82 -9.00 3.51
CA GLY A 402 46.08 -8.38 2.39
C GLY A 402 45.76 -9.38 1.27
N SER A 403 45.52 -10.66 1.61
CA SER A 403 45.17 -11.74 0.71
C SER A 403 43.80 -12.34 1.09
N TYR A 404 43.28 -13.22 0.25
CA TYR A 404 41.96 -13.87 0.44
C TYR A 404 42.12 -15.40 0.49
N LEU A 405 41.07 -16.12 0.89
CA LEU A 405 41.12 -17.59 1.03
C LEU A 405 41.47 -18.25 -0.30
N GLN A 406 40.96 -17.75 -1.42
CA GLN A 406 41.26 -18.27 -2.76
C GLN A 406 42.71 -18.09 -3.21
N ASP A 407 43.49 -17.22 -2.55
CA ASP A 407 44.89 -16.95 -2.88
C ASP A 407 45.84 -17.90 -2.16
N ILE A 408 45.35 -18.68 -1.21
CA ILE A 408 46.18 -19.63 -0.42
C ILE A 408 46.60 -20.79 -1.29
N PRO A 409 47.93 -21.11 -1.40
CA PRO A 409 48.42 -22.26 -2.20
C PRO A 409 47.87 -23.60 -1.70
N LEU A 410 47.55 -24.54 -2.58
CA LEU A 410 47.01 -25.86 -2.23
C LEU A 410 47.90 -26.59 -1.23
N LYS A 411 49.22 -26.50 -1.35
CA LYS A 411 50.19 -27.10 -0.41
C LYS A 411 49.96 -26.64 1.02
N TYR A 412 49.65 -25.37 1.22
CA TYR A 412 49.36 -24.82 2.55
C TYR A 412 48.03 -25.36 3.10
N TYR A 413 47.02 -25.51 2.26
CA TYR A 413 45.79 -26.19 2.64
C TYR A 413 46.02 -27.65 3.01
N GLN A 414 46.88 -28.37 2.29
CA GLN A 414 47.20 -29.76 2.56
C GLN A 414 48.04 -29.97 3.84
N GLU A 415 48.77 -28.97 4.30
CA GLU A 415 49.41 -28.97 5.61
C GLU A 415 48.40 -28.97 6.77
N ILE A 416 47.19 -28.41 6.53
CA ILE A 416 46.07 -28.41 7.48
C ILE A 416 45.37 -29.77 7.48
N SER A 417 45.09 -30.31 6.29
CA SER A 417 44.48 -31.62 6.07
C SER A 417 44.85 -32.15 4.69
N GLU A 418 45.46 -33.36 4.65
CA GLU A 418 45.79 -34.08 3.43
C GLU A 418 44.53 -34.42 2.55
N LEU A 419 43.35 -34.31 3.15
CA LEU A 419 42.05 -34.55 2.45
C LEU A 419 41.61 -33.36 1.58
N ILE A 420 42.31 -32.22 1.65
CA ILE A 420 41.99 -31.06 0.83
C ILE A 420 42.60 -31.26 -0.57
N GLU A 421 41.77 -31.15 -1.58
CA GLU A 421 42.11 -31.31 -3.00
C GLU A 421 41.93 -29.98 -3.76
N ASN A 422 42.29 -29.99 -5.04
CA ASN A 422 42.24 -28.79 -5.88
C ASN A 422 40.82 -28.26 -6.11
N ASP A 423 39.77 -29.04 -5.83
CA ASP A 423 38.35 -28.68 -5.90
C ASP A 423 37.98 -27.56 -4.92
N ILE A 424 38.81 -27.30 -3.90
CA ILE A 424 38.61 -26.23 -2.94
C ILE A 424 38.46 -24.86 -3.63
N TYR A 425 39.21 -24.59 -4.69
CA TYR A 425 39.16 -23.30 -5.39
C TYR A 425 37.85 -23.07 -6.12
N GLU A 426 37.21 -24.12 -6.62
CA GLU A 426 35.86 -24.03 -7.20
C GLU A 426 34.82 -23.77 -6.10
N ILE A 427 34.96 -24.44 -4.95
CA ILE A 427 34.05 -24.32 -3.82
C ILE A 427 34.07 -22.90 -3.24
N LEU A 428 35.24 -22.27 -3.21
CA LEU A 428 35.42 -20.92 -2.68
C LEU A 428 34.87 -19.80 -3.60
N THR A 429 34.43 -20.12 -4.82
CA THR A 429 33.81 -19.09 -5.68
C THR A 429 32.43 -18.71 -5.16
N ALA A 430 32.10 -17.42 -5.16
CA ALA A 430 30.79 -16.93 -4.74
C ALA A 430 29.63 -17.57 -5.54
N LYS A 431 29.83 -17.82 -6.83
CA LYS A 431 28.84 -18.48 -7.68
C LYS A 431 28.56 -19.92 -7.26
N THR A 432 29.60 -20.70 -6.90
CA THR A 432 29.42 -22.07 -6.39
C THR A 432 28.80 -22.05 -5.00
N ALA A 433 29.18 -21.10 -4.15
CA ALA A 433 28.57 -20.89 -2.85
C ALA A 433 27.04 -20.69 -2.93
N VAL A 434 26.58 -19.83 -3.83
CA VAL A 434 25.14 -19.65 -4.11
C VAL A 434 24.52 -20.93 -4.67
N LYS A 435 25.12 -21.54 -5.72
CA LYS A 435 24.60 -22.72 -6.40
C LYS A 435 24.33 -23.88 -5.43
N ARG A 436 25.17 -24.07 -4.43
CA ARG A 436 25.08 -25.17 -3.46
C ARG A 436 23.97 -25.03 -2.42
N ARG A 437 23.40 -23.84 -2.22
CA ARG A 437 22.36 -23.56 -1.21
C ARG A 437 20.96 -23.92 -1.70
N ASN A 438 20.74 -25.21 -1.97
CA ASN A 438 19.49 -25.76 -2.54
C ASN A 438 18.50 -26.31 -1.48
N SER A 439 18.62 -25.91 -0.21
CA SER A 439 17.56 -26.13 0.76
C SER A 439 16.30 -25.36 0.37
N LEU A 440 15.12 -25.85 0.76
CA LEU A 440 13.83 -25.19 0.46
C LEU A 440 13.87 -23.73 0.89
N GLY A 441 13.57 -22.82 -0.06
CA GLY A 441 13.62 -21.38 0.18
C GLY A 441 15.03 -20.78 0.21
N GLY A 442 16.08 -21.58 -0.06
CA GLY A 442 17.46 -21.11 -0.14
C GLY A 442 17.75 -20.24 -1.35
N THR A 443 18.95 -19.64 -1.38
CA THR A 443 19.39 -18.76 -2.47
C THR A 443 19.91 -19.51 -3.69
N GLY A 444 20.00 -20.87 -3.68
CA GLY A 444 20.42 -21.66 -4.82
C GLY A 444 19.60 -21.34 -6.07
N PHE A 445 20.27 -21.27 -7.23
CA PHE A 445 19.63 -20.83 -8.47
C PHE A 445 18.37 -21.64 -8.82
N ASP A 446 18.35 -22.94 -8.53
CA ASP A 446 17.19 -23.78 -8.79
C ASP A 446 16.04 -23.49 -7.81
N GLN A 447 16.35 -23.19 -6.55
CA GLN A 447 15.36 -22.76 -5.57
C GLN A 447 14.73 -21.40 -5.94
N VAL A 448 15.52 -20.46 -6.46
CA VAL A 448 15.02 -19.18 -6.94
C VAL A 448 14.09 -19.38 -8.13
N LYS A 449 14.43 -20.28 -9.08
CA LYS A 449 13.53 -20.65 -10.20
C LYS A 449 12.20 -21.22 -9.71
N GLU A 450 12.24 -22.10 -8.71
CA GLU A 450 11.02 -22.67 -8.14
C GLU A 450 10.15 -21.60 -7.50
N GLN A 451 10.73 -20.68 -6.74
CA GLN A 451 10.01 -19.53 -6.14
C GLN A 451 9.36 -18.67 -7.23
N ILE A 452 10.07 -18.35 -8.31
CA ILE A 452 9.56 -17.59 -9.45
C ILE A 452 8.41 -18.34 -10.14
N LEU A 453 8.53 -19.65 -10.35
CA LEU A 453 7.47 -20.46 -10.95
C LEU A 453 6.19 -20.50 -10.11
N LEU A 454 6.32 -20.57 -8.78
CA LEU A 454 5.18 -20.49 -7.86
C LEU A 454 4.54 -19.11 -7.93
N ALA A 455 5.33 -18.05 -7.84
CA ALA A 455 4.85 -16.67 -7.94
C ALA A 455 4.11 -16.40 -9.27
N ARG A 456 4.62 -16.91 -10.40
CA ARG A 456 3.95 -16.83 -11.71
C ARG A 456 2.59 -17.51 -11.75
N LYS A 457 2.42 -18.61 -11.00
CA LYS A 457 1.11 -19.29 -10.89
C LYS A 457 0.12 -18.49 -10.05
N GLU A 458 0.59 -17.91 -8.94
CA GLU A 458 -0.23 -17.03 -8.09
C GLU A 458 -0.71 -15.81 -8.87
N LEU A 459 0.20 -15.07 -9.51
CA LEU A 459 -0.11 -13.86 -10.30
C LEU A 459 -1.05 -14.11 -11.49
N LYS A 460 -1.16 -15.33 -11.99
CA LYS A 460 -2.11 -15.68 -13.06
C LYS A 460 -3.50 -16.03 -12.54
N ALA A 461 -3.62 -16.32 -11.25
CA ALA A 461 -4.89 -16.64 -10.60
C ALA A 461 -5.61 -15.41 -10.06
N GLU A 462 -4.90 -14.30 -9.89
CA GLU A 462 -5.40 -12.97 -9.51
C GLU A 462 -5.89 -12.18 -10.74
#